data_0af2882a15cc81c806429ebf3eef4e1c
#
_entry.id   0af2882a15cc81c806429ebf3eef4e1c
#
_cell.length_a   1.000
_cell.length_b   1.000
_cell.length_c   1.000
_cell.angle_alpha   90.00
_cell.angle_beta   90.00
_cell.angle_gamma   90.00
#
_symmetry.space_group_name_H-M   'P 1'
#
loop_
_entity.id
_entity.type
_entity.pdbx_description
1 polymer ?
#
loop_
_entity_poly.entity_id
_entity_poly.type
_entity_poly.pdbx_seq_one_letter_code
_entity_poly.pdbx_strand_id
1 'polypeptide(L)'
;MSVGTMITIQLFGSIDAMYKIAKPPHFMQMHMGNLDQKEIDKFAESVDYVQDWQTVEMVNIYGGNISVTKSDGTFFSMSDSLLDIGLVKQNQEYDLLLDMENKPVYPSQGEIGVPIIVLDRYDIKIGDTLTIKDAEYSKDFVVSSYIRDSQMNSTLTSSTRFLINEEDHNNLKANTGKVEYLIEFYFIDTSQATEFQTAYENAGMPANGQGITYAIIKLVSGLSDIIMVVVIILVSFFVIFVVFLCLRFTILTALEEEIKSIGAMRAIGMSHPDIRQIYMTKYKVLAIAGCIIGYIISILVNRFFTSHITETFGAPKMSFIAVFVPILMVLFVYLLQVYFCKRI
;
A
#
# COMPACT_ATOMS: atom_id res chain seq x y z
N MET A 1 -19.68 -0.06 -2.52
CA MET A 1 -19.03 0.97 -3.37
C MET A 1 -18.41 2.10 -2.58
N SER A 2 -19.11 2.79 -1.69
CA SER A 2 -18.52 3.89 -0.88
C SER A 2 -17.26 3.46 -0.12
N VAL A 3 -17.28 2.30 0.55
CA VAL A 3 -16.10 1.74 1.25
C VAL A 3 -14.92 1.54 0.31
N GLY A 4 -15.13 0.87 -0.84
CA GLY A 4 -14.05 0.65 -1.81
C GLY A 4 -13.43 1.97 -2.32
N THR A 5 -14.27 2.97 -2.58
CA THR A 5 -13.78 4.28 -3.01
C THR A 5 -12.99 5.00 -1.90
N MET A 6 -13.45 4.92 -0.64
CA MET A 6 -12.73 5.48 0.51
C MET A 6 -11.36 4.82 0.68
N ILE A 7 -11.30 3.49 0.65
CA ILE A 7 -10.05 2.72 0.79
C ILE A 7 -9.09 3.07 -0.35
N THR A 8 -9.58 3.15 -1.60
CA THR A 8 -8.76 3.51 -2.77
C THR A 8 -8.08 4.88 -2.58
N ILE A 9 -8.86 5.90 -2.22
CA ILE A 9 -8.35 7.26 -2.03
C ILE A 9 -7.33 7.29 -0.88
N GLN A 10 -7.61 6.56 0.20
CA GLN A 10 -6.72 6.50 1.35
C GLN A 10 -5.42 5.78 1.01
N LEU A 11 -5.47 4.64 0.32
CA LEU A 11 -4.30 3.88 -0.10
C LEU A 11 -3.34 4.74 -0.93
N PHE A 12 -3.84 5.27 -2.05
CA PHE A 12 -2.98 6.08 -2.92
C PHE A 12 -2.51 7.37 -2.23
N GLY A 13 -3.37 7.99 -1.42
CA GLY A 13 -2.99 9.18 -0.64
C GLY A 13 -1.91 8.90 0.41
N SER A 14 -1.94 7.72 1.07
CA SER A 14 -0.93 7.29 2.04
C SER A 14 0.40 6.97 1.35
N ILE A 15 0.37 6.20 0.25
CA ILE A 15 1.56 5.88 -0.55
C ILE A 15 2.22 7.18 -1.05
N ASP A 16 1.46 8.10 -1.65
CA ASP A 16 2.00 9.36 -2.16
C ASP A 16 2.55 10.25 -1.05
N ALA A 17 1.93 10.25 0.14
CA ALA A 17 2.43 11.01 1.30
C ALA A 17 3.75 10.43 1.82
N MET A 18 3.87 9.12 1.94
CA MET A 18 5.09 8.42 2.34
C MET A 18 6.21 8.65 1.31
N TYR A 19 5.93 8.48 0.01
CA TYR A 19 6.90 8.61 -1.07
C TYR A 19 7.48 10.02 -1.21
N LYS A 20 6.69 11.06 -0.89
CA LYS A 20 7.20 12.45 -0.85
C LYS A 20 8.28 12.67 0.20
N ILE A 21 8.26 11.88 1.28
CA ILE A 21 9.22 12.00 2.38
C ILE A 21 10.36 11.01 2.17
N ALA A 22 10.04 9.75 1.88
CA ALA A 22 11.02 8.70 1.68
C ALA A 22 11.86 8.91 0.41
N LYS A 23 11.30 9.54 -0.63
CA LYS A 23 11.94 9.77 -1.94
C LYS A 23 12.57 8.49 -2.49
N PRO A 24 11.77 7.44 -2.80
CA PRO A 24 12.30 6.23 -3.40
C PRO A 24 12.91 6.50 -4.77
N PRO A 25 13.86 5.66 -5.24
CA PRO A 25 14.50 5.84 -6.53
C PRO A 25 13.51 5.72 -7.70
N HIS A 26 13.82 6.41 -8.78
CA HIS A 26 13.07 6.32 -10.02
C HIS A 26 13.47 5.09 -10.84
N PHE A 27 14.72 4.65 -10.71
CA PHE A 27 15.23 3.36 -11.15
C PHE A 27 16.23 2.85 -10.12
N MET A 28 16.13 1.57 -9.78
CA MET A 28 17.06 0.90 -8.87
C MET A 28 17.55 -0.38 -9.54
N GLN A 29 18.86 -0.58 -9.55
CA GLN A 29 19.51 -1.80 -9.99
C GLN A 29 20.17 -2.50 -8.80
N MET A 30 19.75 -3.72 -8.52
CA MET A 30 20.44 -4.58 -7.56
C MET A 30 21.69 -5.17 -8.22
N HIS A 31 22.80 -5.22 -7.49
CA HIS A 31 24.04 -5.80 -7.99
C HIS A 31 24.81 -6.51 -6.88
N MET A 32 25.20 -7.76 -7.14
CA MET A 32 26.13 -8.51 -6.30
C MET A 32 27.45 -8.67 -7.01
N GLY A 33 28.55 -8.39 -6.30
CA GLY A 33 29.90 -8.54 -6.84
C GLY A 33 30.74 -7.27 -6.72
N ASN A 34 31.78 -7.18 -7.54
CA ASN A 34 32.64 -6.00 -7.56
C ASN A 34 31.90 -4.85 -8.24
N LEU A 35 31.91 -3.68 -7.62
CA LEU A 35 31.32 -2.46 -8.15
C LEU A 35 32.41 -1.41 -8.34
N ASP A 36 32.53 -0.82 -9.54
CA ASP A 36 33.31 0.38 -9.78
C ASP A 36 32.42 1.62 -9.74
N GLN A 37 32.40 2.34 -8.62
CA GLN A 37 31.60 3.55 -8.46
C GLN A 37 31.91 4.62 -9.53
N LYS A 38 33.17 4.71 -10.01
CA LYS A 38 33.53 5.69 -11.03
C LYS A 38 32.88 5.40 -12.39
N GLU A 39 32.60 4.14 -12.69
CA GLU A 39 31.88 3.76 -13.90
C GLU A 39 30.41 4.18 -13.81
N ILE A 40 29.79 3.97 -12.64
CA ILE A 40 28.42 4.43 -12.36
C ILE A 40 28.34 5.95 -12.49
N ASP A 41 29.26 6.68 -11.84
CA ASP A 41 29.28 8.14 -11.85
C ASP A 41 29.39 8.70 -13.28
N LYS A 42 30.31 8.16 -14.09
CA LYS A 42 30.48 8.56 -15.48
C LYS A 42 29.25 8.29 -16.33
N PHE A 43 28.60 7.13 -16.12
CA PHE A 43 27.39 6.80 -16.83
C PHE A 43 26.24 7.76 -16.43
N ALA A 44 26.04 7.99 -15.14
CA ALA A 44 25.03 8.91 -14.65
C ALA A 44 25.21 10.34 -15.19
N GLU A 45 26.45 10.86 -15.20
CA GLU A 45 26.80 12.17 -15.75
C GLU A 45 26.58 12.27 -17.27
N SER A 46 26.60 11.12 -17.99
CA SER A 46 26.40 11.10 -19.44
C SER A 46 24.96 11.18 -19.87
N VAL A 47 24.02 11.07 -18.95
CA VAL A 47 22.57 11.04 -19.22
C VAL A 47 21.93 12.34 -18.72
N ASP A 48 21.56 13.22 -19.62
CA ASP A 48 21.12 14.60 -19.32
C ASP A 48 19.92 14.73 -18.38
N TYR A 49 19.07 13.72 -18.29
CA TYR A 49 17.87 13.73 -17.43
C TYR A 49 18.07 13.06 -16.07
N VAL A 50 19.24 12.52 -15.79
CA VAL A 50 19.59 12.06 -14.44
C VAL A 50 19.85 13.28 -13.59
N GLN A 51 19.12 13.40 -12.50
CA GLN A 51 19.23 14.51 -11.56
C GLN A 51 20.22 14.19 -10.43
N ASP A 52 20.14 12.94 -9.94
CA ASP A 52 20.99 12.46 -8.85
C ASP A 52 21.09 10.93 -8.88
N TRP A 53 22.08 10.39 -8.20
CA TRP A 53 22.27 8.94 -8.02
C TRP A 53 23.01 8.64 -6.73
N GLN A 54 22.76 7.44 -6.20
CA GLN A 54 23.48 6.93 -5.04
C GLN A 54 23.66 5.42 -5.12
N THR A 55 24.60 4.90 -4.36
CA THR A 55 24.78 3.46 -4.16
C THR A 55 24.59 3.13 -2.70
N VAL A 56 23.56 2.33 -2.40
CA VAL A 56 23.28 1.87 -1.04
C VAL A 56 23.90 0.49 -0.86
N GLU A 57 24.65 0.31 0.20
CA GLU A 57 25.24 -0.98 0.57
C GLU A 57 24.29 -1.72 1.51
N MET A 58 23.83 -2.90 1.09
CA MET A 58 22.99 -3.78 1.86
C MET A 58 23.79 -5.03 2.22
N VAL A 59 24.00 -5.27 3.53
CA VAL A 59 24.69 -6.48 4.02
C VAL A 59 23.66 -7.57 4.21
N ASN A 60 23.72 -8.59 3.35
CA ASN A 60 22.76 -9.70 3.40
C ASN A 60 23.13 -10.73 4.49
N ILE A 61 22.16 -11.02 5.35
CA ILE A 61 22.28 -12.02 6.42
C ILE A 61 21.21 -13.09 6.24
N TYR A 62 21.63 -14.35 6.26
CA TYR A 62 20.68 -15.46 6.24
C TYR A 62 19.79 -15.45 7.50
N GLY A 63 18.49 -15.61 7.32
CA GLY A 63 17.51 -15.54 8.43
C GLY A 63 17.81 -16.52 9.57
N GLY A 64 18.42 -17.68 9.28
CA GLY A 64 18.88 -18.62 10.30
C GLY A 64 20.01 -18.10 11.20
N ASN A 65 20.70 -17.04 10.76
CA ASN A 65 21.74 -16.35 11.52
C ASN A 65 21.18 -15.21 12.39
N ILE A 66 19.86 -15.02 12.36
CA ILE A 66 19.17 -14.02 13.16
C ILE A 66 18.26 -14.72 14.15
N SER A 67 18.43 -14.39 15.42
CA SER A 67 17.57 -14.85 16.51
C SER A 67 17.00 -13.66 17.27
N VAL A 68 15.79 -13.83 17.79
CA VAL A 68 15.09 -12.84 18.59
C VAL A 68 14.86 -13.37 19.97
N THR A 69 15.26 -12.59 20.98
CA THR A 69 14.94 -12.82 22.38
C THR A 69 13.97 -11.75 22.82
N LYS A 70 12.73 -12.15 23.10
CA LYS A 70 11.70 -11.24 23.59
C LYS A 70 11.93 -10.84 25.04
N SER A 71 11.35 -9.73 25.44
CA SER A 71 11.40 -9.22 26.82
C SER A 71 10.80 -10.19 27.86
N ASP A 72 9.91 -11.10 27.44
CA ASP A 72 9.36 -12.18 28.28
C ASP A 72 10.25 -13.44 28.37
N GLY A 73 11.42 -13.44 27.72
CA GLY A 73 12.35 -14.55 27.63
C GLY A 73 12.06 -15.56 26.52
N THR A 74 11.04 -15.36 25.71
CA THR A 74 10.77 -16.18 24.52
C THR A 74 11.89 -16.02 23.51
N PHE A 75 12.39 -17.12 22.97
CA PHE A 75 13.47 -17.16 21.98
C PHE A 75 12.99 -17.85 20.71
N PHE A 76 13.32 -17.28 19.53
CA PHE A 76 13.10 -17.91 18.24
C PHE A 76 14.14 -17.46 17.21
N SER A 77 14.29 -18.23 16.12
CA SER A 77 15.13 -17.88 14.98
C SER A 77 14.26 -17.44 13.81
N MET A 78 14.80 -16.56 12.96
CA MET A 78 14.16 -16.15 11.71
C MET A 78 14.50 -17.08 10.53
N SER A 79 14.93 -18.33 10.82
CA SER A 79 15.35 -19.33 9.80
C SER A 79 14.25 -19.68 8.78
N ASP A 80 12.99 -19.45 9.11
CA ASP A 80 11.83 -19.65 8.24
C ASP A 80 11.45 -18.41 7.41
N SER A 81 12.28 -17.36 7.45
CA SER A 81 12.08 -16.18 6.61
C SER A 81 12.16 -16.55 5.14
N LEU A 82 11.13 -16.12 4.38
CA LEU A 82 11.09 -16.25 2.93
C LEU A 82 11.75 -15.07 2.22
N LEU A 83 12.04 -14.00 2.98
CA LEU A 83 12.66 -12.78 2.48
C LEU A 83 14.16 -12.83 2.78
N ASP A 84 14.96 -12.37 1.85
CA ASP A 84 16.36 -12.06 2.08
C ASP A 84 16.44 -10.85 3.02
N ILE A 85 17.21 -10.99 4.09
CA ILE A 85 17.31 -9.96 5.12
C ILE A 85 18.59 -9.16 4.89
N GLY A 86 18.41 -7.90 4.51
CA GLY A 86 19.49 -6.94 4.35
C GLY A 86 19.59 -5.96 5.51
N LEU A 87 20.79 -5.68 5.97
CA LEU A 87 21.05 -4.60 6.92
C LEU A 87 21.63 -3.42 6.18
N VAL A 88 21.03 -2.25 6.40
CA VAL A 88 21.41 -1.00 5.79
C VAL A 88 21.62 0.09 6.85
N LYS A 89 22.36 1.14 6.49
CA LYS A 89 22.38 2.38 7.24
C LYS A 89 21.43 3.39 6.62
N GLN A 90 21.03 4.42 7.38
CA GLN A 90 20.15 5.47 6.87
C GLN A 90 20.84 6.31 5.81
N ASN A 91 20.15 6.57 4.72
CA ASN A 91 20.56 7.48 3.67
C ASN A 91 20.36 8.94 4.12
N GLN A 92 20.99 9.90 3.40
CA GLN A 92 20.91 11.30 3.79
C GLN A 92 19.75 12.05 3.17
N GLU A 93 19.46 11.84 1.89
CA GLU A 93 18.50 12.65 1.15
C GLU A 93 17.40 11.83 0.47
N TYR A 94 17.77 10.71 -0.13
CA TYR A 94 16.89 9.85 -0.91
C TYR A 94 16.77 8.49 -0.28
N ASP A 95 15.72 7.75 -0.62
CA ASP A 95 15.44 6.40 -0.14
C ASP A 95 15.52 6.29 1.38
N LEU A 96 14.80 7.19 2.06
CA LEU A 96 14.80 7.27 3.51
C LEU A 96 13.88 6.21 4.11
N LEU A 97 14.39 5.49 5.10
CA LEU A 97 13.60 4.61 5.96
C LEU A 97 12.93 5.44 7.05
N LEU A 98 11.61 5.28 7.19
CA LEU A 98 10.78 6.15 8.01
C LEU A 98 10.23 5.40 9.23
N ASP A 99 9.94 6.14 10.32
CA ASP A 99 9.21 5.64 11.47
C ASP A 99 7.68 5.60 11.25
N MET A 100 6.93 5.29 12.31
CA MET A 100 5.47 5.22 12.27
C MET A 100 4.80 6.60 12.10
N GLU A 101 5.51 7.69 12.30
CA GLU A 101 5.11 9.07 12.04
C GLU A 101 5.57 9.61 10.67
N ASN A 102 6.16 8.74 9.84
CA ASN A 102 6.79 9.09 8.57
C ASN A 102 7.95 10.10 8.71
N LYS A 103 8.78 9.96 9.75
CA LYS A 103 10.02 10.70 9.92
C LYS A 103 11.22 9.79 9.70
N PRO A 104 12.33 10.28 9.13
CA PRO A 104 13.56 9.50 8.99
C PRO A 104 14.07 8.98 10.33
N VAL A 105 14.46 7.71 10.37
CA VAL A 105 14.96 7.02 11.58
C VAL A 105 16.49 6.99 11.58
N TYR A 106 17.08 7.23 12.72
CA TYR A 106 18.54 7.16 12.93
C TYR A 106 18.82 6.38 14.21
N PRO A 107 18.99 5.03 14.14
CA PRO A 107 19.31 4.22 15.32
C PRO A 107 20.66 4.62 15.91
N SER A 108 20.76 4.53 17.25
CA SER A 108 22.05 4.65 17.94
C SER A 108 22.86 3.35 17.78
N GLN A 109 24.13 3.39 18.16
CA GLN A 109 24.98 2.20 18.16
C GLN A 109 24.38 1.09 19.05
N GLY A 110 24.28 -0.13 18.50
CA GLY A 110 23.65 -1.27 19.18
C GLY A 110 22.11 -1.26 19.13
N GLU A 111 21.50 -0.33 18.42
CA GLU A 111 20.05 -0.32 18.16
C GLU A 111 19.73 -0.76 16.74
N ILE A 112 18.51 -1.27 16.53
CA ILE A 112 18.03 -1.72 15.22
C ILE A 112 16.59 -1.26 14.98
N GLY A 113 16.34 -0.75 13.77
CA GLY A 113 15.01 -0.53 13.22
C GLY A 113 14.53 -1.77 12.50
N VAL A 114 13.33 -2.25 12.84
CA VAL A 114 12.72 -3.47 12.29
C VAL A 114 11.62 -3.10 11.30
N PRO A 115 11.68 -3.62 10.05
CA PRO A 115 10.65 -3.34 9.06
C PRO A 115 9.29 -3.91 9.47
N ILE A 116 8.22 -3.12 9.30
CA ILE A 116 6.85 -3.50 9.68
C ILE A 116 6.38 -4.79 9.02
N ILE A 117 6.84 -5.07 7.81
CA ILE A 117 6.48 -6.26 7.04
C ILE A 117 6.81 -7.59 7.78
N VAL A 118 7.77 -7.60 8.70
CA VAL A 118 8.13 -8.81 9.46
C VAL A 118 7.40 -8.93 10.80
N LEU A 119 6.72 -7.88 11.26
CA LEU A 119 6.07 -7.85 12.57
C LEU A 119 4.92 -8.84 12.65
N ASP A 120 4.09 -8.92 11.61
CA ASP A 120 2.93 -9.84 11.57
C ASP A 120 3.34 -11.30 11.74
N ARG A 121 4.54 -11.65 11.25
CA ARG A 121 5.04 -13.02 11.31
C ARG A 121 5.74 -13.34 12.62
N TYR A 122 6.52 -12.40 13.13
CA TYR A 122 7.45 -12.65 14.24
C TYR A 122 7.04 -11.99 15.55
N ASP A 123 6.01 -11.12 15.56
CA ASP A 123 5.55 -10.38 16.74
C ASP A 123 6.72 -9.77 17.54
N ILE A 124 7.64 -9.10 16.83
CA ILE A 124 8.80 -8.42 17.41
C ILE A 124 8.35 -7.09 18.00
N LYS A 125 8.79 -6.77 19.23
CA LYS A 125 8.42 -5.55 19.93
C LYS A 125 9.61 -4.66 20.22
N ILE A 126 9.36 -3.37 20.34
CA ILE A 126 10.37 -2.41 20.82
C ILE A 126 10.86 -2.87 22.20
N GLY A 127 12.18 -2.93 22.36
CA GLY A 127 12.86 -3.45 23.54
C GLY A 127 13.27 -4.93 23.47
N ASP A 128 12.80 -5.69 22.48
CA ASP A 128 13.29 -7.04 22.21
C ASP A 128 14.76 -6.98 21.71
N THR A 129 15.49 -8.08 21.86
CA THR A 129 16.88 -8.17 21.42
C THR A 129 16.98 -9.03 20.16
N LEU A 130 17.53 -8.47 19.10
CA LEU A 130 17.92 -9.19 17.89
C LEU A 130 19.40 -9.55 17.97
N THR A 131 19.72 -10.83 17.92
CA THR A 131 21.12 -11.31 17.85
C THR A 131 21.43 -11.74 16.43
N ILE A 132 22.44 -11.12 15.82
CA ILE A 132 22.97 -11.51 14.51
C ILE A 132 24.24 -12.30 14.75
N LYS A 133 24.28 -13.54 14.21
CA LYS A 133 25.42 -14.43 14.35
C LYS A 133 25.79 -15.05 13.01
N ASP A 134 26.89 -14.59 12.41
CA ASP A 134 27.41 -15.12 11.15
C ASP A 134 28.92 -15.38 11.28
N ALA A 135 29.32 -16.64 11.12
CA ALA A 135 30.67 -17.14 11.35
C ALA A 135 31.21 -16.77 12.75
N GLU A 136 32.24 -15.93 12.81
CA GLU A 136 32.82 -15.45 14.09
C GLU A 136 32.17 -14.14 14.57
N TYR A 137 31.35 -13.50 13.75
CA TYR A 137 30.64 -12.28 14.13
C TYR A 137 29.43 -12.61 14.99
N SER A 138 29.30 -11.98 16.13
CA SER A 138 28.10 -12.06 16.98
C SER A 138 27.86 -10.71 17.63
N LYS A 139 26.65 -10.16 17.42
CA LYS A 139 26.24 -8.89 18.02
C LYS A 139 24.76 -8.86 18.33
N ASP A 140 24.45 -8.32 19.50
CA ASP A 140 23.10 -8.06 19.97
C ASP A 140 22.70 -6.62 19.61
N PHE A 141 21.48 -6.47 19.13
CA PHE A 141 20.85 -5.20 18.84
C PHE A 141 19.52 -5.09 19.58
N VAL A 142 19.27 -3.95 20.21
CA VAL A 142 17.97 -3.66 20.82
C VAL A 142 17.04 -3.06 19.78
N VAL A 143 15.85 -3.60 19.64
CA VAL A 143 14.82 -3.04 18.76
C VAL A 143 14.37 -1.71 19.32
N SER A 144 14.73 -0.61 18.63
CA SER A 144 14.42 0.76 19.06
C SER A 144 13.25 1.38 18.30
N SER A 145 12.99 0.91 17.07
CA SER A 145 11.94 1.47 16.21
C SER A 145 11.41 0.46 15.21
N TYR A 146 10.19 0.71 14.73
CA TYR A 146 9.67 0.09 13.53
C TYR A 146 9.93 1.01 12.35
N ILE A 147 10.24 0.42 11.20
CA ILE A 147 10.54 1.19 9.99
C ILE A 147 9.60 0.85 8.84
N ARG A 148 9.21 1.88 8.10
CA ARG A 148 8.55 1.80 6.82
C ARG A 148 9.57 1.98 5.71
N ASP A 149 9.56 1.04 4.78
CA ASP A 149 10.43 1.04 3.61
C ASP A 149 9.60 1.35 2.36
N SER A 150 9.96 2.36 1.59
CA SER A 150 9.21 2.72 0.38
C SER A 150 9.44 1.76 -0.79
N GLN A 151 10.51 0.97 -0.76
CA GLN A 151 10.87 0.02 -1.81
C GLN A 151 10.52 -1.43 -1.46
N MET A 152 10.82 -1.85 -0.23
CA MET A 152 10.74 -3.26 0.21
C MET A 152 9.68 -3.47 1.30
N ASN A 153 8.53 -2.82 1.17
CA ASN A 153 7.43 -2.86 2.15
C ASN A 153 6.29 -3.82 1.73
N SER A 154 6.62 -4.91 1.06
CA SER A 154 5.64 -5.91 0.62
C SER A 154 6.22 -7.32 0.75
N THR A 155 5.41 -8.29 1.19
CA THR A 155 5.77 -9.71 1.19
C THR A 155 5.98 -10.29 -0.21
N LEU A 156 5.70 -9.50 -1.25
CA LEU A 156 5.92 -9.85 -2.66
C LEU A 156 7.31 -9.42 -3.16
N THR A 157 8.05 -8.63 -2.37
CA THR A 157 9.47 -8.38 -2.62
C THR A 157 10.29 -9.60 -2.21
N SER A 158 11.46 -9.77 -2.83
CA SER A 158 12.39 -10.84 -2.45
C SER A 158 13.17 -10.54 -1.17
N SER A 159 13.28 -9.27 -0.81
CA SER A 159 14.16 -8.79 0.27
C SER A 159 13.43 -7.83 1.21
N THR A 160 13.97 -7.67 2.41
CA THR A 160 13.54 -6.68 3.40
C THR A 160 14.77 -6.04 4.06
N ARG A 161 14.65 -4.77 4.46
CA ARG A 161 15.78 -4.01 5.01
C ARG A 161 15.58 -3.70 6.48
N PHE A 162 16.54 -4.10 7.30
CA PHE A 162 16.68 -3.69 8.69
C PHE A 162 17.66 -2.52 8.78
N LEU A 163 17.37 -1.56 9.63
CA LEU A 163 18.14 -0.32 9.75
C LEU A 163 19.03 -0.36 10.98
N ILE A 164 20.32 -0.16 10.80
CA ILE A 164 21.31 -0.09 11.90
C ILE A 164 22.14 1.20 11.79
N ASN A 165 22.89 1.51 12.84
CA ASN A 165 23.82 2.63 12.85
C ASN A 165 24.96 2.41 11.85
N GLU A 166 25.55 3.49 11.33
CA GLU A 166 26.64 3.43 10.36
C GLU A 166 27.88 2.69 10.85
N GLU A 167 28.27 2.86 12.11
CA GLU A 167 29.42 2.17 12.69
C GLU A 167 29.17 0.65 12.78
N ASP A 168 27.96 0.26 13.18
CA ASP A 168 27.52 -1.14 13.23
C ASP A 168 27.46 -1.76 11.85
N HIS A 169 26.96 -1.02 10.86
CA HIS A 169 26.91 -1.46 9.45
C HIS A 169 28.33 -1.70 8.91
N ASN A 170 29.27 -0.78 9.12
CA ASN A 170 30.65 -0.93 8.68
C ASN A 170 31.34 -2.12 9.34
N ASN A 171 31.08 -2.34 10.63
CA ASN A 171 31.62 -3.48 11.37
C ASN A 171 31.03 -4.80 10.82
N LEU A 172 29.72 -4.88 10.62
CA LEU A 172 29.07 -6.05 10.06
C LEU A 172 29.62 -6.37 8.65
N LYS A 173 29.70 -5.38 7.78
CA LYS A 173 30.27 -5.49 6.43
C LYS A 173 31.70 -6.04 6.44
N ALA A 174 32.55 -5.56 7.34
CA ALA A 174 33.94 -6.01 7.45
C ALA A 174 34.06 -7.48 7.87
N ASN A 175 33.10 -7.99 8.65
CA ASN A 175 33.16 -9.35 9.19
C ASN A 175 32.39 -10.39 8.37
N THR A 176 31.36 -9.99 7.60
CA THR A 176 30.54 -10.94 6.83
C THR A 176 30.82 -10.93 5.34
N GLY A 177 31.24 -9.79 4.79
CA GLY A 177 31.67 -9.64 3.38
C GLY A 177 30.59 -9.84 2.31
N LYS A 178 29.33 -10.02 2.70
CA LYS A 178 28.21 -10.32 1.79
C LYS A 178 27.42 -9.03 1.49
N VAL A 179 27.99 -8.19 0.61
CA VAL A 179 27.36 -6.92 0.25
C VAL A 179 26.63 -7.03 -1.09
N GLU A 180 25.40 -6.60 -1.10
CA GLU A 180 24.61 -6.30 -2.28
C GLU A 180 24.48 -4.78 -2.42
N TYR A 181 24.62 -4.29 -3.62
CA TYR A 181 24.52 -2.87 -3.92
C TYR A 181 23.14 -2.57 -4.53
N LEU A 182 22.47 -1.54 -4.00
CA LEU A 182 21.31 -0.94 -4.62
C LEU A 182 21.79 0.34 -5.31
N ILE A 183 21.90 0.31 -6.64
CA ILE A 183 22.34 1.42 -7.45
C ILE A 183 21.10 2.19 -7.86
N GLU A 184 20.93 3.39 -7.32
CA GLU A 184 19.70 4.16 -7.37
C GLU A 184 19.88 5.43 -8.18
N PHE A 185 18.91 5.70 -9.06
CA PHE A 185 18.90 6.88 -9.93
C PHE A 185 17.62 7.68 -9.79
N TYR A 186 17.76 8.99 -9.82
CA TYR A 186 16.69 9.96 -9.68
C TYR A 186 16.63 10.85 -10.92
N PHE A 187 15.45 10.99 -11.52
CA PHE A 187 15.24 11.70 -12.78
C PHE A 187 14.38 12.94 -12.55
N ILE A 188 14.47 13.88 -13.47
CA ILE A 188 13.58 15.05 -13.51
C ILE A 188 12.12 14.58 -13.68
N ASP A 189 11.90 13.55 -14.53
CA ASP A 189 10.59 12.94 -14.75
C ASP A 189 10.67 11.40 -14.60
N THR A 190 9.84 10.85 -13.72
CA THR A 190 9.76 9.39 -13.46
C THR A 190 9.36 8.57 -14.68
N SER A 191 8.74 9.18 -15.70
CA SER A 191 8.37 8.50 -16.95
C SER A 191 9.59 8.03 -17.76
N GLN A 192 10.77 8.60 -17.52
CA GLN A 192 12.03 8.26 -18.20
C GLN A 192 12.68 6.95 -17.67
N ALA A 193 12.15 6.38 -16.58
CA ALA A 193 12.73 5.20 -15.93
C ALA A 193 12.87 3.97 -16.85
N THR A 194 11.92 3.73 -17.75
CA THR A 194 11.98 2.59 -18.68
C THR A 194 13.01 2.81 -19.80
N GLU A 195 13.11 4.03 -20.30
CA GLU A 195 14.13 4.42 -21.28
C GLU A 195 15.53 4.31 -20.67
N PHE A 196 15.67 4.80 -19.44
CA PHE A 196 16.92 4.71 -18.68
C PHE A 196 17.35 3.26 -18.45
N GLN A 197 16.43 2.39 -18.04
CA GLN A 197 16.72 0.96 -17.87
C GLN A 197 17.33 0.37 -19.15
N THR A 198 16.74 0.66 -20.31
CA THR A 198 17.25 0.19 -21.60
C THR A 198 18.64 0.76 -21.91
N ALA A 199 18.87 2.05 -21.59
CA ALA A 199 20.19 2.68 -21.78
C ALA A 199 21.23 2.07 -20.85
N TYR A 200 20.89 1.80 -19.59
CA TYR A 200 21.73 1.18 -18.58
C TYR A 200 22.17 -0.23 -19.00
N GLU A 201 21.23 -1.05 -19.46
CA GLU A 201 21.49 -2.41 -19.96
C GLU A 201 22.37 -2.40 -21.23
N ASN A 202 22.09 -1.50 -22.17
CA ASN A 202 22.88 -1.38 -23.43
C ASN A 202 24.29 -0.86 -23.17
N ALA A 203 24.51 -0.08 -22.14
CA ALA A 203 25.83 0.38 -21.73
C ALA A 203 26.67 -0.71 -21.04
N GLY A 204 26.07 -1.89 -20.75
CA GLY A 204 26.74 -2.99 -20.05
C GLY A 204 27.08 -2.68 -18.61
N MET A 205 26.28 -1.83 -17.97
CA MET A 205 26.48 -1.42 -16.58
C MET A 205 26.27 -2.59 -15.60
N PRO A 206 26.81 -2.53 -14.37
CA PRO A 206 26.68 -3.60 -13.37
C PRO A 206 25.23 -3.99 -13.09
N ALA A 207 24.82 -5.20 -13.48
CA ALA A 207 23.43 -5.67 -13.43
C ALA A 207 23.32 -7.14 -12.96
N ASN A 208 24.13 -7.55 -11.96
CA ASN A 208 24.01 -8.90 -11.37
C ASN A 208 22.93 -8.90 -10.27
N GLY A 209 21.68 -8.72 -10.68
CA GLY A 209 20.49 -8.60 -9.87
C GLY A 209 19.34 -7.99 -10.67
N GLN A 210 18.25 -7.67 -10.01
CA GLN A 210 17.05 -7.11 -10.66
C GLN A 210 17.15 -5.61 -10.86
N GLY A 211 16.74 -5.13 -12.04
CA GLY A 211 16.48 -3.72 -12.31
C GLY A 211 14.98 -3.41 -12.11
N ILE A 212 14.65 -2.42 -11.30
CA ILE A 212 13.28 -2.11 -10.91
C ILE A 212 12.99 -0.62 -11.11
N THR A 213 11.94 -0.30 -11.85
CA THR A 213 11.50 1.08 -12.09
C THR A 213 10.55 1.57 -11.00
N TYR A 214 10.45 2.88 -10.82
CA TYR A 214 9.53 3.54 -9.87
C TYR A 214 8.08 3.04 -9.97
N ALA A 215 7.60 2.81 -11.21
CA ALA A 215 6.25 2.32 -11.43
C ALA A 215 6.05 0.91 -10.83
N ILE A 216 7.05 0.04 -10.95
CA ILE A 216 7.04 -1.32 -10.39
C ILE A 216 7.17 -1.25 -8.85
N ILE A 217 8.08 -0.41 -8.31
CA ILE A 217 8.22 -0.20 -6.86
C ILE A 217 6.86 0.19 -6.26
N LYS A 218 6.22 1.20 -6.84
CA LYS A 218 4.91 1.71 -6.37
C LYS A 218 3.81 0.66 -6.50
N LEU A 219 3.79 -0.10 -7.59
CA LEU A 219 2.81 -1.16 -7.80
C LEU A 219 2.97 -2.29 -6.79
N VAL A 220 4.18 -2.80 -6.60
CA VAL A 220 4.47 -3.94 -5.72
C VAL A 220 4.22 -3.57 -4.26
N SER A 221 4.62 -2.36 -3.84
CA SER A 221 4.37 -1.87 -2.47
C SER A 221 2.89 -1.86 -2.09
N GLY A 222 2.00 -1.48 -3.03
CA GLY A 222 0.55 -1.41 -2.80
C GLY A 222 -0.25 -2.62 -3.29
N LEU A 223 0.38 -3.64 -3.87
CA LEU A 223 -0.33 -4.67 -4.65
C LEU A 223 -1.35 -5.46 -3.81
N SER A 224 -0.99 -5.85 -2.59
CA SER A 224 -1.90 -6.58 -1.68
C SER A 224 -3.15 -5.77 -1.37
N ASP A 225 -2.99 -4.48 -1.07
CA ASP A 225 -4.09 -3.56 -0.78
C ASP A 225 -4.91 -3.23 -2.03
N ILE A 226 -4.26 -3.11 -3.19
CA ILE A 226 -4.94 -2.93 -4.49
C ILE A 226 -5.83 -4.13 -4.79
N ILE A 227 -5.33 -5.36 -4.61
CA ILE A 227 -6.13 -6.59 -4.80
C ILE A 227 -7.32 -6.59 -3.85
N MET A 228 -7.14 -6.25 -2.58
CA MET A 228 -8.23 -6.14 -1.60
C MET A 228 -9.30 -5.14 -2.07
N VAL A 229 -8.89 -3.96 -2.54
CA VAL A 229 -9.79 -2.93 -3.08
C VAL A 229 -10.57 -3.45 -4.29
N VAL A 230 -9.90 -4.12 -5.24
CA VAL A 230 -10.55 -4.69 -6.44
C VAL A 230 -11.60 -5.70 -6.04
N VAL A 231 -11.31 -6.59 -5.09
CA VAL A 231 -12.28 -7.58 -4.58
C VAL A 231 -13.49 -6.89 -3.94
N ILE A 232 -13.28 -5.86 -3.10
CA ILE A 232 -14.37 -5.11 -2.46
C ILE A 232 -15.25 -4.42 -3.50
N ILE A 233 -14.67 -3.83 -4.54
CA ILE A 233 -15.41 -3.18 -5.63
C ILE A 233 -16.22 -4.20 -6.42
N LEU A 234 -15.62 -5.34 -6.76
CA LEU A 234 -16.27 -6.43 -7.51
C LEU A 234 -17.46 -7.01 -6.73
N VAL A 235 -17.26 -7.33 -5.46
CA VAL A 235 -18.35 -7.80 -4.58
C VAL A 235 -19.45 -6.75 -4.47
N SER A 236 -19.10 -5.47 -4.31
CA SER A 236 -20.08 -4.38 -4.27
C SER A 236 -20.89 -4.28 -5.54
N PHE A 237 -20.28 -4.51 -6.71
CA PHE A 237 -20.97 -4.51 -8.00
C PHE A 237 -22.01 -5.65 -8.07
N PHE A 238 -21.63 -6.88 -7.68
CA PHE A 238 -22.55 -8.01 -7.65
C PHE A 238 -23.70 -7.80 -6.67
N VAL A 239 -23.44 -7.27 -5.48
CA VAL A 239 -24.49 -6.96 -4.50
C VAL A 239 -25.48 -5.95 -5.06
N ILE A 240 -25.01 -4.88 -5.71
CA ILE A 240 -25.90 -3.89 -6.35
C ILE A 240 -26.74 -4.54 -7.43
N PHE A 241 -26.18 -5.40 -8.27
CA PHE A 241 -26.91 -6.11 -9.31
C PHE A 241 -28.03 -6.97 -8.72
N VAL A 242 -27.74 -7.76 -7.67
CA VAL A 242 -28.75 -8.58 -6.97
C VAL A 242 -29.84 -7.70 -6.36
N VAL A 243 -29.47 -6.60 -5.72
CA VAL A 243 -30.44 -5.65 -5.13
C VAL A 243 -31.38 -5.08 -6.20
N PHE A 244 -30.90 -4.75 -7.39
CA PHE A 244 -31.75 -4.29 -8.49
C PHE A 244 -32.71 -5.37 -8.99
N LEU A 245 -32.26 -6.61 -9.09
CA LEU A 245 -33.16 -7.73 -9.42
C LEU A 245 -34.25 -7.89 -8.37
N CYS A 246 -33.87 -7.92 -7.09
CA CYS A 246 -34.84 -8.03 -5.99
C CYS A 246 -35.83 -6.87 -5.98
N LEU A 247 -35.39 -5.64 -6.18
CA LEU A 247 -36.24 -4.46 -6.28
C LEU A 247 -37.24 -4.58 -7.43
N ARG A 248 -36.78 -5.03 -8.61
CA ARG A 248 -37.65 -5.23 -9.75
C ARG A 248 -38.79 -6.21 -9.43
N PHE A 249 -38.48 -7.39 -8.87
CA PHE A 249 -39.49 -8.39 -8.50
C PHE A 249 -40.41 -7.85 -7.42
N THR A 250 -39.90 -7.21 -6.38
CA THR A 250 -40.72 -6.64 -5.29
C THR A 250 -41.71 -5.59 -5.81
N ILE A 251 -41.28 -4.71 -6.73
CA ILE A 251 -42.17 -3.70 -7.31
C ILE A 251 -43.26 -4.34 -8.16
N LEU A 252 -42.91 -5.34 -8.99
CA LEU A 252 -43.89 -6.04 -9.83
C LEU A 252 -44.95 -6.74 -8.99
N THR A 253 -44.53 -7.50 -7.95
CA THR A 253 -45.45 -8.19 -7.04
C THR A 253 -46.35 -7.20 -6.29
N ALA A 254 -45.77 -6.08 -5.77
CA ALA A 254 -46.56 -5.06 -5.10
C ALA A 254 -47.61 -4.39 -6.03
N LEU A 255 -47.28 -4.19 -7.30
CA LEU A 255 -48.20 -3.64 -8.28
C LEU A 255 -49.35 -4.65 -8.60
N GLU A 256 -49.05 -5.96 -8.69
CA GLU A 256 -50.03 -7.01 -8.88
C GLU A 256 -51.00 -7.09 -7.70
N GLU A 257 -50.54 -7.01 -6.46
CA GLU A 257 -51.38 -7.00 -5.25
C GLU A 257 -52.29 -5.79 -5.19
N GLU A 258 -51.86 -4.63 -5.70
CA GLU A 258 -52.58 -3.36 -5.63
C GLU A 258 -53.39 -3.02 -6.89
N ILE A 259 -53.57 -3.94 -7.85
CA ILE A 259 -54.32 -3.71 -9.10
C ILE A 259 -55.73 -3.18 -8.83
N LYS A 260 -56.41 -3.67 -7.80
CA LYS A 260 -57.78 -3.22 -7.45
C LYS A 260 -57.77 -1.75 -6.97
N SER A 261 -56.81 -1.37 -6.16
CA SER A 261 -56.65 -0.01 -5.67
C SER A 261 -56.27 0.97 -6.78
N ILE A 262 -55.41 0.55 -7.71
CA ILE A 262 -55.05 1.28 -8.92
C ILE A 262 -56.28 1.48 -9.83
N GLY A 263 -57.08 0.43 -10.01
CA GLY A 263 -58.33 0.50 -10.77
C GLY A 263 -59.33 1.49 -10.18
N ALA A 264 -59.54 1.48 -8.86
CA ALA A 264 -60.38 2.41 -8.16
C ALA A 264 -59.90 3.88 -8.30
N MET A 265 -58.60 4.14 -8.16
CA MET A 265 -58.01 5.49 -8.38
C MET A 265 -58.23 5.99 -9.82
N ARG A 266 -58.17 5.09 -10.82
CA ARG A 266 -58.48 5.45 -12.21
C ARG A 266 -59.95 5.75 -12.42
N ALA A 267 -60.84 4.99 -11.77
CA ALA A 267 -62.25 5.22 -11.87
C ALA A 267 -62.74 6.57 -11.31
N ILE A 268 -62.01 7.12 -10.34
CA ILE A 268 -62.22 8.49 -9.82
C ILE A 268 -61.50 9.57 -10.61
N GLY A 269 -60.84 9.20 -11.74
CA GLY A 269 -60.26 10.20 -12.67
C GLY A 269 -58.78 10.54 -12.40
N MET A 270 -58.05 9.85 -11.56
CA MET A 270 -56.61 10.09 -11.37
C MET A 270 -55.80 9.74 -12.64
N SER A 271 -54.84 10.59 -12.96
CA SER A 271 -53.98 10.38 -14.13
C SER A 271 -52.94 9.27 -13.86
N HIS A 272 -52.46 8.59 -14.90
CA HIS A 272 -51.40 7.59 -14.79
C HIS A 272 -50.11 8.12 -14.11
N PRO A 273 -49.62 9.35 -14.43
CA PRO A 273 -48.47 9.93 -13.78
C PRO A 273 -48.66 10.12 -12.27
N ASP A 274 -49.87 10.53 -11.82
CA ASP A 274 -50.14 10.80 -10.41
C ASP A 274 -50.14 9.51 -9.59
N ILE A 275 -50.79 8.44 -10.10
CA ILE A 275 -50.76 7.12 -9.47
C ILE A 275 -49.34 6.60 -9.38
N ARG A 276 -48.57 6.68 -10.47
CA ARG A 276 -47.17 6.27 -10.49
C ARG A 276 -46.33 7.07 -9.49
N GLN A 277 -46.56 8.36 -9.33
CA GLN A 277 -45.83 9.20 -8.39
C GLN A 277 -46.08 8.79 -6.94
N ILE A 278 -47.31 8.40 -6.58
CA ILE A 278 -47.65 7.92 -5.23
C ILE A 278 -46.83 6.68 -4.89
N TYR A 279 -46.84 5.65 -5.74
CA TYR A 279 -46.05 4.42 -5.49
C TYR A 279 -44.56 4.66 -5.51
N MET A 280 -44.08 5.45 -6.43
CA MET A 280 -42.65 5.80 -6.53
C MET A 280 -42.12 6.58 -5.32
N THR A 281 -42.96 7.39 -4.65
CA THR A 281 -42.54 8.15 -3.48
C THR A 281 -42.14 7.25 -2.32
N LYS A 282 -42.87 6.16 -2.09
CA LYS A 282 -42.54 5.15 -1.08
C LYS A 282 -41.11 4.59 -1.28
N TYR A 283 -40.79 4.18 -2.51
CA TYR A 283 -39.47 3.63 -2.85
C TYR A 283 -38.36 4.66 -2.82
N LYS A 284 -38.64 5.93 -3.17
CA LYS A 284 -37.66 7.03 -3.06
C LYS A 284 -37.27 7.31 -1.61
N VAL A 285 -38.28 7.38 -0.72
CA VAL A 285 -38.03 7.62 0.72
C VAL A 285 -37.22 6.47 1.32
N LEU A 286 -37.57 5.22 0.99
CA LEU A 286 -36.83 4.04 1.45
C LEU A 286 -35.39 4.04 0.93
N ALA A 287 -35.17 4.43 -0.34
CA ALA A 287 -33.85 4.53 -0.94
C ALA A 287 -32.98 5.61 -0.23
N ILE A 288 -33.55 6.79 0.06
CA ILE A 288 -32.84 7.86 0.80
C ILE A 288 -32.43 7.36 2.18
N ALA A 289 -33.37 6.77 2.93
CA ALA A 289 -33.07 6.23 4.26
C ALA A 289 -31.97 5.16 4.20
N GLY A 290 -32.07 4.21 3.25
CA GLY A 290 -31.06 3.18 3.01
C GLY A 290 -29.68 3.75 2.64
N CYS A 291 -29.63 4.79 1.81
CA CYS A 291 -28.38 5.47 1.46
C CYS A 291 -27.72 6.15 2.67
N ILE A 292 -28.50 6.82 3.53
CA ILE A 292 -27.99 7.49 4.73
C ILE A 292 -27.42 6.44 5.70
N ILE A 293 -28.20 5.40 6.02
CA ILE A 293 -27.76 4.33 6.91
C ILE A 293 -26.54 3.61 6.35
N GLY A 294 -26.56 3.26 5.06
CA GLY A 294 -25.45 2.61 4.39
C GLY A 294 -24.18 3.45 4.39
N TYR A 295 -24.30 4.78 4.24
CA TYR A 295 -23.13 5.68 4.33
C TYR A 295 -22.53 5.72 5.74
N ILE A 296 -23.38 5.78 6.78
CA ILE A 296 -22.91 5.76 8.19
C ILE A 296 -22.17 4.45 8.48
N ILE A 297 -22.75 3.31 8.07
CA ILE A 297 -22.11 1.99 8.23
C ILE A 297 -20.78 1.94 7.44
N SER A 298 -20.74 2.53 6.24
CA SER A 298 -19.52 2.54 5.42
C SER A 298 -18.35 3.27 6.09
N ILE A 299 -18.62 4.32 6.86
CA ILE A 299 -17.57 5.02 7.62
C ILE A 299 -17.01 4.13 8.73
N LEU A 300 -17.85 3.37 9.44
CA LEU A 300 -17.42 2.46 10.50
C LEU A 300 -16.58 1.31 9.92
N VAL A 301 -17.06 0.70 8.84
CA VAL A 301 -16.38 -0.41 8.15
C VAL A 301 -15.05 0.06 7.54
N ASN A 302 -15.02 1.28 6.98
CA ASN A 302 -13.80 1.84 6.40
C ASN A 302 -12.66 1.92 7.42
N ARG A 303 -12.93 2.31 8.67
CA ARG A 303 -11.89 2.38 9.72
C ARG A 303 -11.18 1.05 9.94
N PHE A 304 -11.89 -0.06 9.86
CA PHE A 304 -11.32 -1.39 10.02
C PHE A 304 -10.35 -1.74 8.87
N PHE A 305 -10.76 -1.49 7.62
CA PHE A 305 -9.91 -1.80 6.46
C PHE A 305 -8.73 -0.83 6.28
N THR A 306 -8.87 0.41 6.73
CA THR A 306 -7.83 1.43 6.57
C THR A 306 -6.80 1.43 7.69
N SER A 307 -7.02 0.70 8.79
CA SER A 307 -6.01 0.54 9.86
C SER A 307 -4.70 -0.04 9.34
N HIS A 308 -4.78 -1.13 8.57
CA HIS A 308 -3.63 -1.79 7.95
C HIS A 308 -2.88 -0.84 6.99
N ILE A 309 -3.61 -0.11 6.12
CA ILE A 309 -3.01 0.87 5.20
C ILE A 309 -2.28 1.98 5.99
N THR A 310 -2.89 2.45 7.07
CA THR A 310 -2.28 3.50 7.92
C THR A 310 -1.06 2.97 8.67
N GLU A 311 -1.06 1.73 9.09
CA GLU A 311 0.10 1.07 9.69
C GLU A 311 1.23 0.94 8.67
N THR A 312 0.94 0.45 7.47
CA THR A 312 1.93 0.18 6.41
C THR A 312 2.52 1.45 5.78
N PHE A 313 1.68 2.44 5.46
CA PHE A 313 2.11 3.63 4.69
C PHE A 313 1.98 4.96 5.47
N GLY A 314 1.37 4.95 6.64
CA GLY A 314 1.04 6.15 7.41
C GLY A 314 -0.31 6.75 7.05
N ALA A 315 -0.74 7.68 7.89
CA ALA A 315 -2.00 8.40 7.68
C ALA A 315 -1.89 9.32 6.45
N PRO A 316 -2.84 9.28 5.51
CA PRO A 316 -2.85 10.21 4.39
C PRO A 316 -3.12 11.62 4.89
N LYS A 317 -2.60 12.63 4.22
CA LYS A 317 -3.08 14.00 4.42
C LYS A 317 -4.57 14.04 4.07
N MET A 318 -5.42 14.49 4.99
CA MET A 318 -6.86 14.61 4.76
C MET A 318 -7.09 15.46 3.50
N SER A 319 -7.56 14.82 2.43
CA SER A 319 -7.95 15.50 1.21
C SER A 319 -9.47 15.71 1.22
N PHE A 320 -9.92 16.86 0.79
CA PHE A 320 -11.35 17.14 0.52
C PHE A 320 -11.97 16.06 -0.40
N ILE A 321 -11.18 15.52 -1.31
CA ILE A 321 -11.55 14.44 -2.23
C ILE A 321 -11.98 13.18 -1.46
N ALA A 322 -11.31 12.84 -0.36
CA ALA A 322 -11.61 11.64 0.44
C ALA A 322 -13.00 11.65 1.08
N VAL A 323 -13.58 12.84 1.31
CA VAL A 323 -14.94 13.00 1.84
C VAL A 323 -15.96 13.13 0.72
N PHE A 324 -15.62 13.90 -0.34
CA PHE A 324 -16.59 14.29 -1.36
C PHE A 324 -16.90 13.16 -2.36
N VAL A 325 -15.88 12.41 -2.79
CA VAL A 325 -16.05 11.34 -3.80
C VAL A 325 -16.96 10.19 -3.29
N PRO A 326 -16.83 9.68 -2.06
CA PRO A 326 -17.76 8.68 -1.53
C PRO A 326 -19.21 9.17 -1.46
N ILE A 327 -19.44 10.44 -1.14
CA ILE A 327 -20.78 11.04 -1.14
C ILE A 327 -21.37 11.06 -2.56
N LEU A 328 -20.56 11.45 -3.57
CA LEU A 328 -20.97 11.41 -4.97
C LEU A 328 -21.31 10.00 -5.43
N MET A 329 -20.57 8.98 -4.97
CA MET A 329 -20.86 7.57 -5.28
C MET A 329 -22.19 7.10 -4.67
N VAL A 330 -22.50 7.51 -3.43
CA VAL A 330 -23.81 7.23 -2.83
C VAL A 330 -24.94 7.91 -3.61
N LEU A 331 -24.75 9.17 -3.99
CA LEU A 331 -25.71 9.89 -4.82
C LEU A 331 -25.90 9.22 -6.20
N PHE A 332 -24.84 8.77 -6.83
CA PHE A 332 -24.89 8.03 -8.08
C PHE A 332 -25.73 6.76 -7.97
N VAL A 333 -25.49 5.94 -6.93
CA VAL A 333 -26.27 4.71 -6.68
C VAL A 333 -27.74 5.04 -6.44
N TYR A 334 -28.06 6.11 -5.67
CA TYR A 334 -29.42 6.58 -5.48
C TYR A 334 -30.09 6.98 -6.80
N LEU A 335 -29.44 7.78 -7.62
CA LEU A 335 -29.97 8.21 -8.92
C LEU A 335 -30.22 7.02 -9.86
N LEU A 336 -29.31 6.06 -9.87
CA LEU A 336 -29.42 4.83 -10.64
C LEU A 336 -30.63 4.01 -10.16
N GLN A 337 -30.83 3.88 -8.85
CA GLN A 337 -31.99 3.20 -8.28
C GLN A 337 -33.31 3.89 -8.67
N VAL A 338 -33.38 5.21 -8.54
CA VAL A 338 -34.57 5.98 -8.95
C VAL A 338 -34.84 5.85 -10.45
N TYR A 339 -33.78 5.85 -11.27
CA TYR A 339 -33.91 5.64 -12.72
C TYR A 339 -34.51 4.25 -13.05
N PHE A 340 -33.98 3.19 -12.43
CA PHE A 340 -34.52 1.84 -12.60
C PHE A 340 -35.99 1.74 -12.16
N CYS A 341 -36.32 2.28 -10.99
CA CYS A 341 -37.70 2.30 -10.51
C CYS A 341 -38.64 3.08 -11.47
N LYS A 342 -38.15 4.09 -12.19
CA LYS A 342 -38.96 4.82 -13.19
C LYS A 342 -39.22 4.01 -14.47
N ARG A 343 -38.37 3.03 -14.76
CA ARG A 343 -38.45 2.27 -16.02
C ARG A 343 -39.26 0.97 -15.90
N ILE A 344 -39.57 0.57 -14.68
CA ILE A 344 -40.55 -0.49 -14.34
C ILE A 344 -41.95 0.11 -14.34
#